data_eacd9b58b4f20a26bc57488ca374c9c0
#
_entry.id   eacd9b58b4f20a26bc57488ca374c9c0
#
_cell.length_a   1.000
_cell.length_b   1.000
_cell.length_c   1.000
_cell.angle_alpha   90.00
_cell.angle_beta   90.00
_cell.angle_gamma   90.00
#
_symmetry.space_group_name_H-M   'P 1'
#
loop_
_entity.id
_entity.type
_entity.pdbx_description
1 polymer ?
#
loop_
_entity_poly.entity_id
_entity_poly.type
_entity_poly.pdbx_seq_one_letter_code
_entity_poly.pdbx_strand_id
1 'polypeptide(L)'
;MRSFRLAVFALLALLGTAGVAAAQDLVGQPTPWQLGFQTAVTPVAEQMHQFHHLLLVIITVISLFVLGLLIYVGVRFRESRNPTPSKTSHNTLVEVIWTVVPVLILLVIAIPSFRLLYYGDRAQDPEMTLIAKGYQWYWGYEYPDQQIPEFQSFLVPEEDLAEGQVRLLSTDAPVVLPVDTDIQILVTAGDVLHSWAMPSMGVKTDAVTGRTNETWVRIEEEGVYYGQCSEVCGTGHAFMPIEVHAVSREEFDNWVVEQTAGLDLEEPPVLLTMTWEEAMAKRQLALNDQQ
;
A
#
# COMPACT_ATOMS: atom_id res chain seq x y z
N MET A 1 -19.96 38.10 -27.59
CA MET A 1 -20.25 36.66 -27.51
C MET A 1 -19.26 35.78 -28.30
N ARG A 2 -18.82 36.15 -29.51
CA ARG A 2 -17.78 35.42 -30.28
C ARG A 2 -16.41 35.39 -29.58
N SER A 3 -15.96 36.53 -29.05
CA SER A 3 -14.65 36.67 -28.34
C SER A 3 -14.59 35.83 -27.07
N PHE A 4 -15.68 35.73 -26.33
CA PHE A 4 -15.73 34.91 -25.10
C PHE A 4 -15.64 33.39 -25.40
N ARG A 5 -16.28 32.95 -26.48
CA ARG A 5 -16.19 31.53 -26.93
C ARG A 5 -14.79 31.19 -27.41
N LEU A 6 -14.09 32.09 -28.11
CA LEU A 6 -12.71 31.90 -28.55
C LEU A 6 -11.74 31.87 -27.34
N ALA A 7 -11.95 32.70 -26.32
CA ALA A 7 -11.15 32.66 -25.11
C ALA A 7 -11.32 31.37 -24.30
N VAL A 8 -12.54 30.84 -24.22
CA VAL A 8 -12.81 29.55 -23.56
C VAL A 8 -12.20 28.38 -24.33
N PHE A 9 -12.30 28.40 -25.70
CA PHE A 9 -11.63 27.35 -26.51
C PHE A 9 -10.11 27.43 -26.44
N ALA A 10 -9.51 28.62 -26.39
CA ALA A 10 -8.08 28.80 -26.22
C ALA A 10 -7.61 28.33 -24.83
N LEU A 11 -8.39 28.59 -23.79
CA LEU A 11 -8.09 28.12 -22.43
C LEU A 11 -8.20 26.58 -22.33
N LEU A 12 -9.18 25.96 -22.94
CA LEU A 12 -9.33 24.51 -23.01
C LEU A 12 -8.23 23.86 -23.86
N ALA A 13 -7.80 24.50 -24.95
CA ALA A 13 -6.67 24.02 -25.75
C ALA A 13 -5.33 24.13 -25.00
N LEU A 14 -5.10 25.20 -24.21
CA LEU A 14 -3.93 25.36 -23.36
C LEU A 14 -3.89 24.35 -22.21
N LEU A 15 -5.03 23.97 -21.66
CA LEU A 15 -5.15 22.90 -20.65
C LEU A 15 -4.90 21.49 -21.25
N GLY A 16 -5.18 21.31 -22.56
CA GLY A 16 -4.94 20.05 -23.28
C GLY A 16 -3.50 19.85 -23.75
N THR A 17 -2.64 20.87 -23.71
CA THR A 17 -1.21 20.80 -24.11
C THR A 17 -0.24 20.77 -22.93
N ALA A 18 -0.73 20.72 -21.69
CA ALA A 18 0.09 20.29 -20.57
C ALA A 18 0.54 18.85 -20.88
N GLY A 19 1.68 18.71 -21.55
CA GLY A 19 2.29 17.42 -21.85
C GLY A 19 2.31 16.64 -20.55
N VAL A 20 1.73 15.45 -20.57
CA VAL A 20 2.00 14.42 -19.59
C VAL A 20 3.51 14.19 -19.75
N ALA A 21 4.34 14.85 -18.92
CA ALA A 21 5.68 14.37 -18.69
C ALA A 21 5.44 12.91 -18.27
N ALA A 22 5.90 11.97 -19.11
CA ALA A 22 5.95 10.59 -18.71
C ALA A 22 6.86 10.58 -17.48
N ALA A 23 6.25 10.67 -16.29
CA ALA A 23 6.89 10.25 -15.07
C ALA A 23 7.30 8.81 -15.40
N GLN A 24 8.60 8.51 -15.40
CA GLN A 24 9.03 7.14 -15.26
C GLN A 24 8.21 6.61 -14.10
N ASP A 25 7.41 5.58 -14.34
CA ASP A 25 6.69 4.91 -13.28
C ASP A 25 7.74 4.31 -12.35
N LEU A 26 8.10 5.07 -11.34
CA LEU A 26 8.97 4.62 -10.26
C LEU A 26 8.09 3.70 -9.42
N VAL A 27 8.06 2.44 -9.81
CA VAL A 27 7.32 1.40 -9.11
C VAL A 27 7.82 1.38 -7.66
N GLY A 28 6.89 1.32 -6.71
CA GLY A 28 7.22 1.16 -5.29
C GLY A 28 7.45 2.44 -4.50
N GLN A 29 7.45 3.62 -5.10
CA GLN A 29 7.60 4.90 -4.40
C GLN A 29 6.54 5.93 -4.81
N PRO A 30 6.26 6.94 -3.96
CA PRO A 30 5.33 8.02 -4.31
C PRO A 30 5.89 8.89 -5.43
N THR A 31 5.01 9.32 -6.36
CA THR A 31 5.36 10.23 -7.44
C THR A 31 4.81 11.64 -7.17
N PRO A 32 5.49 12.72 -7.63
CA PRO A 32 5.01 14.08 -7.45
C PRO A 32 3.60 14.27 -8.06
N TRP A 33 2.70 14.90 -7.29
CA TRP A 33 1.32 15.20 -7.69
C TRP A 33 0.44 13.97 -7.99
N GLN A 34 0.79 12.82 -7.48
CA GLN A 34 0.01 11.59 -7.64
C GLN A 34 -1.41 11.75 -7.06
N LEU A 35 -2.43 11.51 -7.88
CA LEU A 35 -3.85 11.62 -7.49
C LEU A 35 -4.49 10.28 -7.14
N GLY A 36 -3.78 9.20 -7.26
CA GLY A 36 -4.26 7.85 -6.96
C GLY A 36 -3.32 7.12 -6.01
N PHE A 37 -3.55 5.84 -5.86
CA PHE A 37 -2.63 4.95 -5.16
C PHE A 37 -1.35 4.73 -5.99
N GLN A 38 -0.29 4.26 -5.34
CA GLN A 38 0.89 3.71 -6.02
C GLN A 38 0.47 2.50 -6.86
N THR A 39 1.28 2.15 -7.85
CA THR A 39 1.03 0.94 -8.67
C THR A 39 0.86 -0.28 -7.77
N ALA A 40 -0.20 -1.05 -8.01
CA ALA A 40 -0.45 -2.28 -7.29
C ALA A 40 0.54 -3.36 -7.76
N VAL A 41 1.18 -4.03 -6.81
CA VAL A 41 2.16 -5.10 -7.09
C VAL A 41 1.80 -6.41 -6.38
N THR A 42 0.60 -6.46 -5.81
CA THR A 42 0.04 -7.64 -5.16
C THR A 42 -1.43 -7.82 -5.56
N PRO A 43 -1.97 -9.05 -5.54
CA PRO A 43 -3.38 -9.29 -5.80
C PRO A 43 -4.32 -8.57 -4.81
N VAL A 44 -3.88 -8.35 -3.57
CA VAL A 44 -4.64 -7.59 -2.55
C VAL A 44 -4.74 -6.12 -2.96
N ALA A 45 -3.60 -5.49 -3.34
CA ALA A 45 -3.58 -4.10 -3.78
C ALA A 45 -4.42 -3.88 -5.03
N GLU A 46 -4.38 -4.82 -5.99
CA GLU A 46 -5.20 -4.74 -7.20
C GLU A 46 -6.71 -4.76 -6.88
N GLN A 47 -7.15 -5.68 -6.03
CA GLN A 47 -8.56 -5.74 -5.60
C GLN A 47 -8.96 -4.48 -4.80
N MET A 48 -8.05 -3.93 -3.98
CA MET A 48 -8.28 -2.67 -3.27
C MET A 48 -8.46 -1.51 -4.25
N HIS A 49 -7.66 -1.42 -5.32
CA HIS A 49 -7.81 -0.40 -6.36
C HIS A 49 -9.14 -0.54 -7.11
N GLN A 50 -9.54 -1.76 -7.47
CA GLN A 50 -10.83 -2.02 -8.12
C GLN A 50 -12.00 -1.59 -7.24
N PHE A 51 -11.95 -1.93 -5.96
CA PHE A 51 -12.97 -1.52 -4.99
C PHE A 51 -13.00 0.01 -4.80
N HIS A 52 -11.85 0.65 -4.73
CA HIS A 52 -11.74 2.11 -4.68
C HIS A 52 -12.38 2.78 -5.90
N HIS A 53 -12.13 2.28 -7.12
CA HIS A 53 -12.76 2.81 -8.34
C HIS A 53 -14.29 2.70 -8.29
N LEU A 54 -14.83 1.58 -7.81
CA LEU A 54 -16.27 1.44 -7.59
C LEU A 54 -16.80 2.53 -6.66
N LEU A 55 -16.12 2.75 -5.52
CA LEU A 55 -16.52 3.80 -4.57
C LEU A 55 -16.44 5.20 -5.20
N LEU A 56 -15.38 5.51 -5.96
CA LEU A 56 -15.23 6.79 -6.64
C LEU A 56 -16.38 7.07 -7.59
N VAL A 57 -16.84 6.08 -8.36
CA VAL A 57 -18.00 6.22 -9.25
C VAL A 57 -19.25 6.54 -8.41
N ILE A 58 -19.52 5.77 -7.38
CA ILE A 58 -20.71 5.95 -6.53
C ILE A 58 -20.71 7.34 -5.87
N ILE A 59 -19.61 7.74 -5.21
CA ILE A 59 -19.55 9.05 -4.52
C ILE A 59 -19.58 10.22 -5.50
N THR A 60 -19.01 10.07 -6.70
CA THR A 60 -19.05 11.11 -7.73
C THR A 60 -20.48 11.32 -8.22
N VAL A 61 -21.22 10.24 -8.52
CA VAL A 61 -22.64 10.31 -8.93
C VAL A 61 -23.48 10.96 -7.83
N ILE A 62 -23.30 10.55 -6.57
CA ILE A 62 -24.04 11.16 -5.44
C ILE A 62 -23.70 12.65 -5.31
N SER A 63 -22.42 13.01 -5.38
CA SER A 63 -21.96 14.41 -5.25
C SER A 63 -22.53 15.29 -6.37
N LEU A 64 -22.51 14.82 -7.62
CA LEU A 64 -23.08 15.55 -8.76
C LEU A 64 -24.60 15.66 -8.65
N PHE A 65 -25.28 14.63 -8.19
CA PHE A 65 -26.72 14.66 -7.95
C PHE A 65 -27.08 15.72 -6.89
N VAL A 66 -26.39 15.70 -5.74
CA VAL A 66 -26.63 16.69 -4.66
C VAL A 66 -26.29 18.10 -5.12
N LEU A 67 -25.18 18.29 -5.84
CA LEU A 67 -24.82 19.58 -6.43
C LEU A 67 -25.90 20.08 -7.39
N GLY A 68 -26.41 19.20 -8.23
CA GLY A 68 -27.52 19.53 -9.15
C GLY A 68 -28.79 19.98 -8.41
N LEU A 69 -29.14 19.30 -7.31
CA LEU A 69 -30.25 19.69 -6.43
C LEU A 69 -30.04 21.07 -5.81
N LEU A 70 -28.82 21.33 -5.29
CA LEU A 70 -28.50 22.63 -4.67
C LEU A 70 -28.56 23.77 -5.69
N ILE A 71 -28.03 23.58 -6.90
CA ILE A 71 -28.11 24.55 -7.98
C ILE A 71 -29.59 24.77 -8.36
N TYR A 72 -30.35 23.70 -8.51
CA TYR A 72 -31.79 23.79 -8.83
C TYR A 72 -32.55 24.59 -7.78
N VAL A 73 -32.35 24.30 -6.50
CA VAL A 73 -32.96 25.02 -5.38
C VAL A 73 -32.57 26.50 -5.40
N GLY A 74 -31.26 26.80 -5.51
CA GLY A 74 -30.76 28.17 -5.52
C GLY A 74 -31.28 29.02 -6.70
N VAL A 75 -31.46 28.40 -7.86
CA VAL A 75 -31.94 29.10 -9.06
C VAL A 75 -33.49 29.20 -9.11
N ARG A 76 -34.18 28.10 -8.78
CA ARG A 76 -35.65 27.99 -8.95
C ARG A 76 -36.40 28.63 -7.80
N PHE A 77 -35.95 28.51 -6.58
CA PHE A 77 -36.63 28.92 -5.37
C PHE A 77 -36.10 30.22 -4.76
N ARG A 78 -35.27 30.98 -5.46
CA ARG A 78 -34.83 32.30 -5.03
C ARG A 78 -36.06 33.24 -4.84
N GLU A 79 -36.00 34.15 -3.89
CA GLU A 79 -37.07 35.08 -3.52
C GLU A 79 -37.70 35.79 -4.73
N SER A 80 -36.90 36.28 -5.69
CA SER A 80 -37.38 36.97 -6.89
C SER A 80 -38.21 36.10 -7.86
N ARG A 81 -38.11 34.76 -7.75
CA ARG A 81 -38.88 33.82 -8.57
C ARG A 81 -39.93 33.04 -7.80
N ASN A 82 -39.84 33.04 -6.48
CA ASN A 82 -40.73 32.32 -5.58
C ASN A 82 -41.11 33.17 -4.37
N PRO A 83 -41.83 34.29 -4.56
CA PRO A 83 -42.14 35.23 -3.48
C PRO A 83 -43.08 34.64 -2.40
N THR A 84 -43.83 33.60 -2.76
CA THR A 84 -44.71 32.91 -1.83
C THR A 84 -44.35 31.42 -1.77
N PRO A 85 -43.56 30.99 -0.78
CA PRO A 85 -43.15 29.61 -0.67
C PRO A 85 -44.30 28.67 -0.33
N SER A 86 -44.20 27.41 -0.82
CA SER A 86 -45.16 26.36 -0.49
C SER A 86 -45.10 26.03 1.01
N LYS A 87 -46.26 25.66 1.58
CA LYS A 87 -46.37 25.18 2.96
C LYS A 87 -46.31 23.66 3.07
N THR A 88 -46.09 22.94 1.98
CA THR A 88 -45.89 21.48 2.01
C THR A 88 -44.63 21.12 2.77
N SER A 89 -44.77 20.38 3.88
CA SER A 89 -43.69 20.07 4.80
C SER A 89 -43.20 18.63 4.72
N HIS A 90 -43.97 17.72 4.09
CA HIS A 90 -43.61 16.30 3.99
C HIS A 90 -44.17 15.67 2.70
N ASN A 91 -43.53 14.57 2.29
CA ASN A 91 -44.00 13.69 1.24
C ASN A 91 -43.48 12.27 1.52
N THR A 92 -44.38 11.40 1.99
CA THR A 92 -44.06 10.04 2.40
C THR A 92 -43.37 9.21 1.32
N LEU A 93 -43.72 9.35 0.05
CA LEU A 93 -43.06 8.62 -1.04
C LEU A 93 -41.60 9.05 -1.17
N VAL A 94 -41.31 10.35 -1.15
CA VAL A 94 -39.95 10.88 -1.22
C VAL A 94 -39.13 10.44 0.01
N GLU A 95 -39.72 10.43 1.18
CA GLU A 95 -39.09 9.98 2.45
C GLU A 95 -38.74 8.51 2.39
N VAL A 96 -39.60 7.65 1.88
CA VAL A 96 -39.30 6.24 1.65
C VAL A 96 -38.16 6.07 0.65
N ILE A 97 -38.16 6.81 -0.46
CA ILE A 97 -37.10 6.73 -1.48
C ILE A 97 -35.76 7.15 -0.90
N TRP A 98 -35.66 8.29 -0.21
CA TRP A 98 -34.37 8.73 0.32
C TRP A 98 -33.85 7.89 1.49
N THR A 99 -34.69 7.04 2.10
CA THR A 99 -34.28 6.05 3.10
C THR A 99 -33.83 4.75 2.42
N VAL A 100 -34.60 4.22 1.48
CA VAL A 100 -34.36 2.92 0.86
C VAL A 100 -33.17 2.96 -0.11
N VAL A 101 -33.03 4.03 -0.93
CA VAL A 101 -31.94 4.13 -1.91
C VAL A 101 -30.56 4.08 -1.27
N PRO A 102 -30.22 4.86 -0.22
CA PRO A 102 -28.94 4.75 0.47
C PRO A 102 -28.68 3.36 1.07
N VAL A 103 -29.70 2.70 1.63
CA VAL A 103 -29.57 1.33 2.16
C VAL A 103 -29.18 0.36 1.03
N LEU A 104 -29.82 0.46 -0.14
CA LEU A 104 -29.48 -0.37 -1.30
C LEU A 104 -28.05 -0.10 -1.79
N ILE A 105 -27.61 1.15 -1.81
CA ILE A 105 -26.22 1.51 -2.16
C ILE A 105 -25.25 0.87 -1.18
N LEU A 106 -25.50 0.94 0.12
CA LEU A 106 -24.67 0.30 1.13
C LEU A 106 -24.60 -1.22 0.97
N LEU A 107 -25.71 -1.88 0.62
CA LEU A 107 -25.72 -3.32 0.35
C LEU A 107 -24.85 -3.69 -0.87
N VAL A 108 -24.90 -2.87 -1.93
CA VAL A 108 -24.03 -3.05 -3.11
C VAL A 108 -22.56 -2.91 -2.75
N ILE A 109 -22.20 -1.98 -1.87
CA ILE A 109 -20.83 -1.74 -1.42
C ILE A 109 -20.37 -2.86 -0.48
N ALA A 110 -21.23 -3.38 0.39
CA ALA A 110 -20.88 -4.35 1.42
C ALA A 110 -20.33 -5.67 0.82
N ILE A 111 -20.88 -6.16 -0.28
CA ILE A 111 -20.47 -7.44 -0.88
C ILE A 111 -18.99 -7.44 -1.29
N PRO A 112 -18.50 -6.52 -2.16
CA PRO A 112 -17.09 -6.47 -2.51
C PRO A 112 -16.20 -6.07 -1.33
N SER A 113 -16.69 -5.23 -0.40
CA SER A 113 -15.97 -4.85 0.80
C SER A 113 -15.63 -6.04 1.68
N PHE A 114 -16.61 -6.89 2.00
CA PHE A 114 -16.36 -8.09 2.80
C PHE A 114 -15.46 -9.11 2.08
N ARG A 115 -15.60 -9.25 0.76
CA ARG A 115 -14.69 -10.12 -0.02
C ARG A 115 -13.25 -9.66 0.10
N LEU A 116 -13.00 -8.37 -0.09
CA LEU A 116 -11.66 -7.79 0.03
C LEU A 116 -11.11 -7.93 1.46
N LEU A 117 -11.95 -7.66 2.48
CA LEU A 117 -11.57 -7.80 3.88
C LEU A 117 -11.07 -9.21 4.20
N TYR A 118 -11.87 -10.24 3.89
CA TYR A 118 -11.49 -11.64 4.16
C TYR A 118 -10.31 -12.11 3.30
N TYR A 119 -10.17 -11.60 2.09
CA TYR A 119 -9.04 -11.95 1.22
C TYR A 119 -7.72 -11.36 1.71
N GLY A 120 -7.73 -10.12 2.23
CA GLY A 120 -6.54 -9.45 2.74
C GLY A 120 -6.16 -9.83 4.18
N ASP A 121 -7.04 -10.54 4.92
CA ASP A 121 -6.87 -10.77 6.36
C ASP A 121 -5.68 -11.69 6.67
N ARG A 122 -5.51 -12.78 5.92
CA ARG A 122 -4.41 -13.74 6.13
C ARG A 122 -4.13 -14.60 4.90
N ALA A 123 -2.89 -15.09 4.81
CA ALA A 123 -2.50 -16.11 3.85
C ALA A 123 -3.28 -17.43 4.08
N GLN A 124 -3.62 -18.12 2.98
CA GLN A 124 -4.27 -19.43 3.09
C GLN A 124 -3.25 -20.54 3.39
N ASP A 125 -2.15 -20.59 2.63
CA ASP A 125 -1.08 -21.59 2.78
C ASP A 125 0.27 -20.87 2.52
N PRO A 126 0.80 -20.11 3.50
CA PRO A 126 2.04 -19.34 3.30
C PRO A 126 3.25 -20.26 3.11
N GLU A 127 4.12 -19.90 2.18
CA GLU A 127 5.37 -20.60 1.89
C GLU A 127 6.49 -20.18 2.85
N MET A 128 6.39 -18.97 3.42
CA MET A 128 7.32 -18.44 4.42
C MET A 128 6.68 -17.40 5.32
N THR A 129 7.35 -17.11 6.43
CA THR A 129 6.94 -16.13 7.43
C THR A 129 7.99 -15.03 7.58
N LEU A 130 7.54 -13.78 7.62
CA LEU A 130 8.32 -12.62 8.05
C LEU A 130 7.73 -12.09 9.35
N ILE A 131 8.56 -11.85 10.37
CA ILE A 131 8.17 -11.12 11.57
C ILE A 131 8.68 -9.69 11.46
N ALA A 132 7.75 -8.71 11.51
CA ALA A 132 8.05 -7.29 11.54
C ALA A 132 7.70 -6.71 12.91
N LYS A 133 8.69 -6.14 13.60
CA LYS A 133 8.56 -5.64 14.95
C LYS A 133 8.94 -4.16 15.04
N GLY A 134 7.95 -3.32 15.43
CA GLY A 134 8.15 -1.88 15.57
C GLY A 134 8.83 -1.50 16.87
N TYR A 135 9.77 -0.56 16.78
CA TYR A 135 10.46 0.08 17.90
C TYR A 135 10.57 1.59 17.67
N GLN A 136 10.87 2.35 18.70
CA GLN A 136 11.14 3.79 18.62
C GLN A 136 12.63 4.04 18.27
N TRP A 137 13.01 4.39 17.08
CA TRP A 137 12.24 4.55 15.83
C TRP A 137 12.95 3.80 14.72
N TYR A 138 12.71 2.50 14.63
CA TYR A 138 13.25 1.59 13.62
C TYR A 138 12.36 0.34 13.53
N TRP A 139 12.61 -0.52 12.56
CA TRP A 139 11.97 -1.82 12.45
C TRP A 139 12.97 -2.95 12.74
N GLY A 140 12.53 -3.97 13.46
CA GLY A 140 13.21 -5.25 13.58
C GLY A 140 12.55 -6.27 12.65
N TYR A 141 13.37 -7.08 11.97
CA TYR A 141 12.87 -8.12 11.06
C TYR A 141 13.51 -9.46 11.40
N GLU A 142 12.72 -10.53 11.36
CA GLU A 142 13.15 -11.89 11.61
C GLU A 142 12.51 -12.83 10.58
N TYR A 143 13.29 -13.82 10.09
CA TYR A 143 12.81 -14.84 9.16
C TYR A 143 12.92 -16.21 9.83
N PRO A 144 11.87 -16.66 10.55
CA PRO A 144 11.95 -17.88 11.36
C PRO A 144 12.19 -19.14 10.51
N ASP A 145 11.56 -19.24 9.33
CA ASP A 145 11.71 -20.41 8.45
C ASP A 145 13.13 -20.48 7.84
N GLN A 146 13.78 -19.34 7.61
CA GLN A 146 15.13 -19.22 7.10
C GLN A 146 16.17 -19.17 8.23
N GLN A 147 15.76 -19.22 9.49
CA GLN A 147 16.60 -19.14 10.68
C GLN A 147 17.50 -17.88 10.73
N ILE A 148 17.03 -16.78 10.13
CA ILE A 148 17.69 -15.49 10.23
C ILE A 148 17.16 -14.78 11.47
N PRO A 149 18.03 -14.53 12.48
CA PRO A 149 17.63 -13.86 13.71
C PRO A 149 17.23 -12.41 13.47
N GLU A 150 16.51 -11.81 14.44
CA GLU A 150 16.06 -10.42 14.34
C GLU A 150 17.26 -9.49 14.07
N PHE A 151 17.16 -8.74 12.98
CA PHE A 151 18.05 -7.63 12.66
C PHE A 151 17.29 -6.30 12.62
N GLN A 152 18.01 -5.21 12.77
CA GLN A 152 17.44 -3.86 12.84
C GLN A 152 17.60 -3.15 11.51
N SER A 153 16.60 -2.36 11.13
CA SER A 153 16.55 -1.57 9.91
C SER A 153 16.27 -0.12 10.25
N PHE A 154 17.25 0.75 10.03
CA PHE A 154 17.19 2.17 10.33
C PHE A 154 17.11 3.01 9.07
N LEU A 155 16.51 4.20 9.19
CA LEU A 155 16.57 5.20 8.14
C LEU A 155 18.03 5.57 7.81
N VAL A 156 18.38 5.59 6.52
CA VAL A 156 19.65 6.15 6.06
C VAL A 156 19.60 7.68 6.18
N PRO A 157 20.54 8.33 6.91
CA PRO A 157 20.64 9.77 6.99
C PRO A 157 20.83 10.43 5.61
N GLU A 158 20.36 11.66 5.44
CA GLU A 158 20.40 12.35 4.13
C GLU A 158 21.83 12.54 3.60
N GLU A 159 22.79 12.72 4.48
CA GLU A 159 24.23 12.85 4.19
C GLU A 159 24.92 11.55 3.75
N ASP A 160 24.32 10.39 4.08
CA ASP A 160 24.87 9.06 3.80
C ASP A 160 24.16 8.36 2.63
N LEU A 161 23.18 9.03 1.97
CA LEU A 161 22.44 8.45 0.86
C LEU A 161 23.35 8.12 -0.33
N ALA A 162 23.32 6.88 -0.77
CA ALA A 162 23.95 6.44 -2.01
C ALA A 162 23.10 6.81 -3.25
N GLU A 163 23.72 6.71 -4.44
CA GLU A 163 23.01 6.91 -5.71
C GLU A 163 21.87 5.91 -5.86
N GLY A 164 20.65 6.40 -6.17
CA GLY A 164 19.45 5.59 -6.30
C GLY A 164 18.63 5.43 -5.01
N GLN A 165 19.20 5.75 -3.84
CA GLN A 165 18.47 5.72 -2.59
C GLN A 165 17.52 6.93 -2.47
N VAL A 166 16.36 6.70 -1.81
CA VAL A 166 15.30 7.69 -1.71
C VAL A 166 15.29 8.33 -0.31
N ARG A 167 15.42 9.64 -0.28
CA ARG A 167 15.39 10.43 0.96
C ARG A 167 14.15 10.11 1.79
N LEU A 168 14.33 9.85 3.10
CA LEU A 168 13.31 9.49 4.09
C LEU A 168 12.62 8.14 3.86
N LEU A 169 13.04 7.35 2.87
CA LEU A 169 12.45 6.06 2.57
C LEU A 169 13.46 4.91 2.58
N SER A 170 14.73 5.18 2.25
CA SER A 170 15.76 4.14 2.21
C SER A 170 16.29 3.79 3.59
N THR A 171 16.57 2.50 3.79
CA THR A 171 17.09 1.92 5.03
C THR A 171 18.46 1.30 4.84
N ASP A 172 19.21 1.18 5.95
CA ASP A 172 20.55 0.57 5.98
C ASP A 172 20.51 -0.96 5.84
N ALA A 173 19.39 -1.59 6.23
CA ALA A 173 19.14 -3.02 6.15
C ALA A 173 17.73 -3.30 5.63
N PRO A 174 17.51 -3.29 4.29
CA PRO A 174 16.19 -3.53 3.71
C PRO A 174 15.71 -4.97 3.94
N VAL A 175 14.40 -5.14 3.95
CA VAL A 175 13.75 -6.45 3.92
C VAL A 175 13.90 -7.05 2.52
N VAL A 176 14.35 -8.30 2.40
CA VAL A 176 14.43 -9.02 1.13
C VAL A 176 13.31 -10.04 1.06
N LEU A 177 12.49 -10.00 0.03
CA LEU A 177 11.35 -10.92 -0.16
C LEU A 177 11.36 -11.50 -1.57
N PRO A 178 11.02 -12.80 -1.72
CA PRO A 178 10.91 -13.42 -3.02
C PRO A 178 9.59 -13.02 -3.71
N VAL A 179 9.64 -12.81 -5.04
CA VAL A 179 8.42 -12.68 -5.85
C VAL A 179 7.68 -13.99 -5.98
N ASP A 180 6.40 -13.94 -6.41
CA ASP A 180 5.52 -15.09 -6.65
C ASP A 180 5.44 -16.09 -5.49
N THR A 181 5.56 -15.59 -4.25
CA THR A 181 5.58 -16.38 -3.03
C THR A 181 4.53 -15.85 -2.06
N ASP A 182 3.71 -16.72 -1.50
CA ASP A 182 2.73 -16.36 -0.48
C ASP A 182 3.44 -16.22 0.88
N ILE A 183 3.58 -14.98 1.35
CA ILE A 183 4.35 -14.63 2.53
C ILE A 183 3.41 -14.18 3.64
N GLN A 184 3.42 -14.90 4.75
CA GLN A 184 2.78 -14.44 5.99
C GLN A 184 3.64 -13.35 6.64
N ILE A 185 3.03 -12.24 7.03
CA ILE A 185 3.71 -11.19 7.77
C ILE A 185 3.06 -11.06 9.15
N LEU A 186 3.84 -11.36 10.19
CA LEU A 186 3.46 -11.22 11.58
C LEU A 186 3.96 -9.88 12.12
N VAL A 187 3.05 -9.01 12.52
CA VAL A 187 3.35 -7.63 12.90
C VAL A 187 3.11 -7.43 14.39
N THR A 188 4.11 -6.95 15.11
CA THR A 188 4.04 -6.66 16.56
C THR A 188 4.89 -5.45 16.91
N ALA A 189 4.88 -5.02 18.17
CA ALA A 189 5.71 -3.92 18.68
C ALA A 189 6.40 -4.30 19.98
N GLY A 190 7.63 -3.78 20.17
CA GLY A 190 8.42 -3.98 21.39
C GLY A 190 8.18 -2.92 22.46
N ASP A 191 7.69 -1.75 22.13
CA ASP A 191 7.58 -0.59 23.03
C ASP A 191 6.22 0.11 22.94
N VAL A 192 5.93 0.88 21.90
CA VAL A 192 4.67 1.60 21.70
C VAL A 192 3.94 1.07 20.46
N LEU A 193 2.78 1.64 20.14
CA LEU A 193 2.06 1.32 18.91
C LEU A 193 2.81 1.86 17.70
N HIS A 194 2.92 1.04 16.65
CA HIS A 194 3.38 1.39 15.31
C HIS A 194 2.41 0.81 14.28
N SER A 195 2.63 1.04 12.99
CA SER A 195 1.88 0.37 11.93
C SER A 195 2.79 0.10 10.74
N TRP A 196 2.89 -1.16 10.33
CA TRP A 196 3.64 -1.58 9.17
C TRP A 196 2.79 -1.37 7.92
N ALA A 197 3.19 -0.43 7.05
CA ALA A 197 2.38 -0.03 5.91
C ALA A 197 3.19 0.05 4.63
N MET A 198 2.74 -0.72 3.61
CA MET A 198 3.32 -0.78 2.27
C MET A 198 2.25 -0.45 1.23
N PRO A 199 2.19 0.82 0.76
CA PRO A 199 1.10 1.29 -0.11
C PRO A 199 0.97 0.51 -1.42
N SER A 200 2.08 0.19 -2.10
CA SER A 200 2.08 -0.58 -3.35
C SER A 200 1.63 -2.03 -3.18
N MET A 201 1.78 -2.57 -1.97
CA MET A 201 1.35 -3.94 -1.62
C MET A 201 -0.08 -3.98 -1.07
N GLY A 202 -0.70 -2.82 -0.81
CA GLY A 202 -2.04 -2.75 -0.24
C GLY A 202 -2.13 -3.20 1.22
N VAL A 203 -1.02 -3.17 1.95
CA VAL A 203 -0.93 -3.60 3.35
C VAL A 203 -0.81 -2.40 4.28
N LYS A 204 -1.57 -2.44 5.35
CA LYS A 204 -1.43 -1.59 6.54
C LYS A 204 -1.91 -2.36 7.76
N THR A 205 -0.98 -2.76 8.63
CA THR A 205 -1.25 -3.58 9.81
C THR A 205 -0.60 -2.97 11.03
N ASP A 206 -1.39 -2.75 12.08
CA ASP A 206 -0.90 -2.16 13.32
C ASP A 206 0.01 -3.11 14.08
N ALA A 207 1.16 -2.59 14.51
CA ALA A 207 2.10 -3.24 15.40
C ALA A 207 1.73 -2.90 16.84
N VAL A 208 1.12 -3.86 17.54
CA VAL A 208 0.58 -3.66 18.90
C VAL A 208 1.42 -4.42 19.91
N THR A 209 1.86 -3.74 20.97
CA THR A 209 2.63 -4.34 22.05
C THR A 209 1.84 -5.47 22.74
N GLY A 210 2.45 -6.64 22.87
CA GLY A 210 1.85 -7.81 23.50
C GLY A 210 0.80 -8.54 22.64
N ARG A 211 0.64 -8.14 21.37
CA ARG A 211 -0.22 -8.79 20.40
C ARG A 211 0.53 -8.93 19.07
N THR A 212 0.36 -10.07 18.42
CA THR A 212 0.83 -10.28 17.05
C THR A 212 -0.38 -10.21 16.11
N ASN A 213 -0.36 -9.27 15.20
CA ASN A 213 -1.32 -9.16 14.10
C ASN A 213 -0.75 -9.88 12.87
N GLU A 214 -1.63 -10.41 12.04
CA GLU A 214 -1.28 -11.13 10.82
C GLU A 214 -1.75 -10.36 9.59
N THR A 215 -0.95 -10.38 8.55
CA THR A 215 -1.30 -10.00 7.18
C THR A 215 -0.49 -10.85 6.21
N TRP A 216 -0.70 -10.68 4.91
CA TRP A 216 0.07 -11.41 3.92
C TRP A 216 0.32 -10.59 2.66
N VAL A 217 1.35 -10.98 1.91
CA VAL A 217 1.68 -10.42 0.60
C VAL A 217 2.09 -11.52 -0.35
N ARG A 218 1.82 -11.30 -1.64
CA ARG A 218 2.42 -11.98 -2.77
C ARG A 218 2.84 -10.91 -3.75
N ILE A 219 4.13 -10.64 -3.82
CA ILE A 219 4.68 -9.62 -4.71
C ILE A 219 4.84 -10.24 -6.09
N GLU A 220 4.29 -9.62 -7.13
CA GLU A 220 4.26 -10.16 -8.50
C GLU A 220 5.35 -9.56 -9.41
N GLU A 221 6.05 -8.51 -8.96
CA GLU A 221 7.08 -7.83 -9.74
C GLU A 221 8.32 -7.59 -8.87
N GLU A 222 9.51 -7.88 -9.43
CA GLU A 222 10.79 -7.55 -8.81
C GLU A 222 10.97 -6.03 -8.75
N GLY A 223 11.59 -5.53 -7.66
CA GLY A 223 11.81 -4.10 -7.49
C GLY A 223 12.04 -3.68 -6.05
N VAL A 224 12.18 -2.38 -5.85
CA VAL A 224 12.33 -1.78 -4.53
C VAL A 224 11.07 -1.03 -4.16
N TYR A 225 10.49 -1.38 -3.02
CA TYR A 225 9.21 -0.87 -2.55
C TYR A 225 9.36 -0.19 -1.20
N TYR A 226 8.68 0.95 -1.05
CA TYR A 226 8.82 1.76 0.14
C TYR A 226 7.49 1.91 0.88
N GLY A 227 7.60 1.92 2.20
CA GLY A 227 6.53 2.17 3.13
C GLY A 227 7.01 3.03 4.31
N GLN A 228 6.08 3.33 5.20
CA GLN A 228 6.38 4.11 6.40
C GLN A 228 5.52 3.66 7.57
N CYS A 229 6.00 3.88 8.80
CA CYS A 229 5.17 3.74 9.98
C CYS A 229 3.91 4.60 9.85
N SER A 230 2.74 3.99 10.07
CA SER A 230 1.42 4.62 9.86
C SER A 230 0.58 4.78 11.14
N GLU A 231 1.16 4.55 12.34
CA GLU A 231 0.56 4.86 13.62
C GLU A 231 1.50 5.75 14.44
N VAL A 232 0.97 6.84 15.02
CA VAL A 232 1.78 7.86 15.72
C VAL A 232 2.50 7.24 16.90
N CYS A 233 3.83 7.15 16.82
CA CYS A 233 4.69 6.48 17.79
C CYS A 233 5.69 7.40 18.52
N GLY A 234 5.58 8.72 18.36
CA GLY A 234 6.45 9.71 19.01
C GLY A 234 7.19 10.62 18.03
N THR A 235 8.27 11.25 18.47
CA THR A 235 9.00 12.28 17.70
C THR A 235 9.67 11.77 16.43
N GLY A 236 10.08 10.51 16.42
CA GLY A 236 10.70 9.84 15.26
C GLY A 236 9.73 9.12 14.33
N HIS A 237 8.41 9.32 14.51
CA HIS A 237 7.38 8.64 13.72
C HIS A 237 7.57 8.73 12.19
N ALA A 238 8.00 9.88 11.68
CA ALA A 238 8.24 10.10 10.25
C ALA A 238 9.62 9.58 9.77
N PHE A 239 10.44 9.04 10.67
CA PHE A 239 11.84 8.68 10.43
C PHE A 239 12.11 7.19 10.66
N MET A 240 11.10 6.34 10.48
CA MET A 240 11.21 4.87 10.52
C MET A 240 10.51 4.27 9.29
N PRO A 241 11.13 4.40 8.11
CA PRO A 241 10.61 3.85 6.87
C PRO A 241 10.69 2.33 6.83
N ILE A 242 10.06 1.78 5.80
CA ILE A 242 10.10 0.37 5.44
C ILE A 242 10.63 0.31 4.01
N GLU A 243 11.70 -0.44 3.77
CA GLU A 243 12.23 -0.71 2.43
C GLU A 243 12.21 -2.20 2.18
N VAL A 244 11.57 -2.63 1.08
CA VAL A 244 11.47 -4.02 0.67
C VAL A 244 12.09 -4.18 -0.71
N HIS A 245 13.08 -5.07 -0.81
CA HIS A 245 13.65 -5.53 -2.06
C HIS A 245 12.97 -6.83 -2.48
N ALA A 246 12.10 -6.75 -3.45
CA ALA A 246 11.47 -7.92 -4.05
C ALA A 246 12.40 -8.48 -5.14
N VAL A 247 12.83 -9.71 -4.96
CA VAL A 247 13.83 -10.38 -5.81
C VAL A 247 13.30 -11.73 -6.32
N SER A 248 13.99 -12.31 -7.30
CA SER A 248 13.68 -13.67 -7.72
C SER A 248 13.83 -14.69 -6.58
N ARG A 249 13.14 -15.83 -6.67
CA ARG A 249 13.27 -16.89 -5.66
C ARG A 249 14.72 -17.40 -5.54
N GLU A 250 15.47 -17.45 -6.64
CA GLU A 250 16.87 -17.87 -6.63
C GLU A 250 17.77 -16.85 -5.94
N GLU A 251 17.58 -15.57 -6.17
CA GLU A 251 18.31 -14.50 -5.49
C GLU A 251 17.99 -14.45 -4.00
N PHE A 252 16.73 -14.69 -3.63
CA PHE A 252 16.34 -14.81 -2.23
C PHE A 252 17.08 -15.97 -1.53
N ASP A 253 17.11 -17.17 -2.13
CA ASP A 253 17.83 -18.31 -1.58
C ASP A 253 19.33 -18.03 -1.42
N ASN A 254 19.96 -17.36 -2.40
CA ASN A 254 21.35 -16.94 -2.32
C ASN A 254 21.58 -15.96 -1.15
N TRP A 255 20.67 -15.00 -0.98
CA TRP A 255 20.70 -14.06 0.14
C TRP A 255 20.54 -14.78 1.49
N VAL A 256 19.63 -15.75 1.61
CA VAL A 256 19.49 -16.58 2.84
C VAL A 256 20.81 -17.30 3.18
N VAL A 257 21.47 -17.88 2.18
CA VAL A 257 22.77 -18.56 2.38
C VAL A 257 23.83 -17.58 2.85
N GLU A 258 23.85 -16.35 2.36
CA GLU A 258 24.77 -15.30 2.79
C GLU A 258 24.47 -14.86 4.23
N GLN A 259 23.21 -14.62 4.58
CA GLN A 259 22.81 -14.19 5.92
C GLN A 259 23.04 -15.25 6.99
N THR A 260 22.92 -16.50 6.63
CA THR A 260 23.13 -17.63 7.55
C THR A 260 24.59 -18.10 7.61
N ALA A 261 25.46 -17.49 6.80
CA ALA A 261 26.87 -17.82 6.77
C ALA A 261 27.56 -17.54 8.11
N GLY A 262 27.97 -18.58 8.81
CA GLY A 262 28.68 -18.47 10.10
C GLY A 262 27.76 -18.54 11.31
N LEU A 263 26.46 -18.70 11.12
CA LEU A 263 25.54 -19.06 12.20
C LEU A 263 25.66 -20.56 12.51
N ASP A 264 25.58 -20.91 13.81
CA ASP A 264 25.51 -22.30 14.28
C ASP A 264 24.01 -22.71 14.26
N LEU A 265 23.55 -23.25 13.13
CA LEU A 265 22.16 -23.62 12.91
C LEU A 265 21.93 -25.06 13.40
N GLU A 266 20.86 -25.28 14.16
CA GLU A 266 20.43 -26.63 14.58
C GLU A 266 19.89 -27.46 13.41
N GLU A 267 19.17 -26.78 12.48
CA GLU A 267 18.61 -27.36 11.27
C GLU A 267 18.93 -26.48 10.05
N PRO A 268 18.94 -27.00 8.81
CA PRO A 268 19.13 -26.17 7.64
C PRO A 268 17.94 -25.22 7.42
N PRO A 269 18.17 -23.97 6.92
CA PRO A 269 17.09 -23.04 6.61
C PRO A 269 16.23 -23.55 5.46
N VAL A 270 14.97 -23.14 5.44
CA VAL A 270 14.06 -23.40 4.32
C VAL A 270 14.47 -22.56 3.11
N LEU A 271 14.75 -23.20 1.99
CA LEU A 271 15.01 -22.58 0.70
C LEU A 271 13.86 -22.90 -0.27
N LEU A 272 13.63 -22.02 -1.23
CA LEU A 272 12.46 -22.09 -2.12
C LEU A 272 12.75 -22.81 -3.44
N THR A 273 14.00 -22.81 -3.91
CA THR A 273 14.39 -23.33 -5.23
C THR A 273 15.43 -24.44 -5.18
N MET A 274 16.13 -24.61 -4.09
CA MET A 274 17.23 -25.58 -3.95
C MET A 274 17.25 -26.21 -2.56
N THR A 275 17.93 -27.31 -2.41
CA THR A 275 18.23 -27.91 -1.12
C THR A 275 19.40 -27.20 -0.46
N TRP A 276 19.50 -27.31 0.87
CA TRP A 276 20.63 -26.76 1.62
C TRP A 276 21.98 -27.35 1.18
N GLU A 277 22.01 -28.62 0.80
CA GLU A 277 23.20 -29.29 0.29
C GLU A 277 23.68 -28.69 -1.03
N GLU A 278 22.75 -28.39 -1.96
CA GLU A 278 23.03 -27.71 -3.23
C GLU A 278 23.53 -26.28 -2.99
N ALA A 279 22.90 -25.54 -2.08
CA ALA A 279 23.26 -24.19 -1.70
C ALA A 279 24.70 -24.16 -1.11
N MET A 280 25.03 -25.06 -0.21
CA MET A 280 26.37 -25.16 0.38
C MET A 280 27.43 -25.57 -0.65
N ALA A 281 27.11 -26.45 -1.59
CA ALA A 281 28.02 -26.82 -2.67
C ALA A 281 28.30 -25.62 -3.59
N LYS A 282 27.26 -24.86 -3.98
CA LYS A 282 27.37 -23.63 -4.79
C LYS A 282 28.25 -22.58 -4.11
N ARG A 283 28.08 -22.38 -2.82
CA ARG A 283 28.89 -21.47 -2.00
C ARG A 283 30.36 -21.87 -1.95
N GLN A 284 30.65 -23.18 -1.75
CA GLN A 284 32.03 -23.67 -1.69
C GLN A 284 32.75 -23.46 -3.06
N LEU A 285 32.05 -23.63 -4.16
CA LEU A 285 32.60 -23.36 -5.51
C LEU A 285 32.94 -21.87 -5.65
N ALA A 286 32.02 -20.97 -5.27
CA ALA A 286 32.25 -19.52 -5.35
C ALA A 286 33.44 -19.04 -4.50
N LEU A 287 33.66 -19.64 -3.33
CA LEU A 287 34.84 -19.35 -2.49
C LEU A 287 36.15 -19.83 -3.10
N ASN A 288 36.14 -20.95 -3.83
CA ASN A 288 37.33 -21.49 -4.50
C ASN A 288 37.72 -20.66 -5.73
N ASP A 289 36.74 -20.07 -6.44
CA ASP A 289 36.98 -19.22 -7.61
C ASP A 289 37.57 -17.84 -7.27
N GLN A 290 37.51 -17.43 -5.99
CA GLN A 290 38.09 -16.18 -5.49
C GLN A 290 39.53 -16.31 -4.98
N GLN A 291 40.10 -17.52 -4.96
CA GLN A 291 41.49 -17.80 -4.58
C GLN A 291 42.39 -17.95 -5.81
#